data_6fc851e31d4c6b4174e4d29126de230c
#
_entry.id   6fc851e31d4c6b4174e4d29126de230c
#
_cell.length_a   1.000
_cell.length_b   1.000
_cell.length_c   1.000
_cell.angle_alpha   90.00
_cell.angle_beta   90.00
_cell.angle_gamma   90.00
#
_symmetry.space_group_name_H-M   'P 1'
#
loop_
_entity.id
_entity.type
_entity.pdbx_description
1 polymer ?
#
loop_
_entity_poly.entity_id
_entity_poly.type
_entity_poly.pdbx_seq_one_letter_code
_entity_poly.pdbx_strand_id
1 'polypeptide(L)'
;MAKNISYNIEARDALKRGVDQLANAVKVTLGPKGRNVIIDKKFGAPHITKDGVSVAKEIELADAAENLGAQLVKEVASKTGDQAGDGTTTATVLTQAIVSVGLKNVTAGANPMDLKRGMDKAVSAIVANIKAQSEEVGNDFDKIEQVATVSANNDAEIGKLIADAMRMVSKDGVITIGEAKGMDTTIDVVQGMQFDRGYISPYFVTNTETMEVEMDRPYILLYDKKISNLKELLPVLEPAVQSGRPLLVIAEDVDSEALTTLVVNRLRAQLKICAVKAPGFGDRRKEMLEDIAILTGGTVISEEKGIKLEAATIDMLGTAETITVNKDNTTIVNGAGDKEAIAARVGQIKAQIVATKSTYDKEKLQERLAKLAGGVAQLNVGAASEVEMKEKKDRVDDALSATRAAIEEGIVAGGGVAYIRAQAALEGLKGENEDEQTGIEIIRRAIEEPLRQIVANAGKEGAVVVDKVRQGEADFGYNARKDVYENLKAAGVVDPAKVTRVALENAASIAGMFLTTECVITDIKEENPMPAMPAGGMGMM
;
A
#
# COMPACT_ATOMS: atom_id res chain seq x y z
N MET A 1 -30.72 15.59 8.72
CA MET A 1 -30.00 15.41 10.01
C MET A 1 -29.53 16.78 10.49
N ALA A 2 -29.68 17.09 11.76
CA ALA A 2 -29.14 18.31 12.36
C ALA A 2 -27.62 18.22 12.45
N LYS A 3 -26.95 19.37 12.35
CA LYS A 3 -25.48 19.46 12.39
C LYS A 3 -25.04 20.18 13.66
N ASN A 4 -23.97 19.70 14.27
CA ASN A 4 -23.21 20.43 15.28
C ASN A 4 -22.11 21.21 14.60
N ILE A 5 -21.94 22.50 14.95
CA ILE A 5 -20.95 23.38 14.34
C ILE A 5 -20.09 23.96 15.46
N SER A 6 -18.79 23.66 15.44
CA SER A 6 -17.79 24.18 16.36
C SER A 6 -16.84 25.12 15.64
N TYR A 7 -16.35 26.15 16.30
CA TYR A 7 -15.50 27.17 15.73
C TYR A 7 -14.23 27.40 16.56
N ASN A 8 -13.26 28.05 15.95
CA ASN A 8 -12.06 28.59 16.61
C ASN A 8 -11.29 27.55 17.44
N ILE A 9 -10.94 27.89 18.65
CA ILE A 9 -10.12 27.07 19.56
C ILE A 9 -10.81 25.75 19.89
N GLU A 10 -12.12 25.76 20.13
CA GLU A 10 -12.87 24.54 20.47
C GLU A 10 -12.79 23.48 19.37
N ALA A 11 -13.00 23.91 18.11
CA ALA A 11 -12.90 23.04 16.95
C ALA A 11 -11.48 22.45 16.79
N ARG A 12 -10.45 23.31 16.88
CA ARG A 12 -9.05 22.91 16.73
C ARG A 12 -8.58 21.97 17.85
N ASP A 13 -8.98 22.23 19.10
CA ASP A 13 -8.61 21.41 20.24
C ASP A 13 -9.27 20.02 20.16
N ALA A 14 -10.53 19.94 19.72
CA ALA A 14 -11.19 18.65 19.51
C ALA A 14 -10.48 17.84 18.41
N LEU A 15 -10.23 18.44 17.26
CA LEU A 15 -9.47 17.80 16.18
C LEU A 15 -8.08 17.35 16.67
N LYS A 16 -7.36 18.21 17.42
CA LYS A 16 -6.03 17.87 17.95
C LYS A 16 -6.06 16.69 18.89
N ARG A 17 -7.05 16.59 19.79
CA ARG A 17 -7.20 15.43 20.66
C ARG A 17 -7.38 14.15 19.85
N GLY A 18 -8.11 14.19 18.74
CA GLY A 18 -8.25 13.06 17.82
C GLY A 18 -6.94 12.67 17.15
N VAL A 19 -6.18 13.65 16.65
CA VAL A 19 -4.82 13.42 16.11
C VAL A 19 -3.93 12.77 17.16
N ASP A 20 -3.93 13.28 18.40
CA ASP A 20 -3.07 12.78 19.46
C ASP A 20 -3.44 11.37 19.89
N GLN A 21 -4.73 11.03 20.02
CA GLN A 21 -5.18 9.70 20.39
C GLN A 21 -4.73 8.65 19.35
N LEU A 22 -4.95 8.91 18.07
CA LEU A 22 -4.51 7.99 17.02
C LEU A 22 -2.98 7.90 16.95
N ALA A 23 -2.28 9.03 16.87
CA ALA A 23 -0.83 9.04 16.74
C ALA A 23 -0.14 8.38 17.96
N ASN A 24 -0.66 8.56 19.17
CA ASN A 24 -0.11 7.92 20.38
C ASN A 24 -0.27 6.40 20.35
N ALA A 25 -1.33 5.87 19.76
CA ALA A 25 -1.51 4.44 19.58
C ALA A 25 -0.57 3.86 18.51
N VAL A 26 -0.33 4.59 17.41
CA VAL A 26 0.50 4.14 16.31
C VAL A 26 2.00 4.26 16.61
N LYS A 27 2.46 5.38 17.17
CA LYS A 27 3.91 5.67 17.33
C LYS A 27 4.68 4.70 18.21
N VAL A 28 3.98 3.92 19.07
CA VAL A 28 4.63 2.90 19.92
C VAL A 28 5.23 1.76 19.10
N THR A 29 4.83 1.60 17.86
CA THR A 29 5.32 0.56 16.96
C THR A 29 6.63 0.94 16.25
N LEU A 30 7.03 2.24 16.26
CA LEU A 30 8.13 2.77 15.46
C LEU A 30 9.50 2.27 15.94
N GLY A 31 10.30 1.81 14.97
CA GLY A 31 11.71 1.46 15.13
C GLY A 31 11.96 0.07 15.72
N PRO A 32 13.25 -0.31 15.87
CA PRO A 32 13.65 -1.69 16.21
C PRO A 32 13.23 -2.14 17.61
N LYS A 33 12.90 -1.21 18.51
CA LYS A 33 12.36 -1.47 19.84
C LYS A 33 10.89 -1.07 19.96
N GLY A 34 10.23 -0.84 18.84
CA GLY A 34 8.78 -0.67 18.74
C GLY A 34 8.03 -1.91 19.25
N ARG A 35 6.82 -1.71 19.76
CA ARG A 35 6.01 -2.74 20.40
C ARG A 35 4.77 -3.05 19.57
N ASN A 36 4.25 -4.25 19.72
CA ASN A 36 3.00 -4.65 19.09
C ASN A 36 1.81 -3.92 19.70
N VAL A 37 0.81 -3.67 18.88
CA VAL A 37 -0.54 -3.25 19.29
C VAL A 37 -1.47 -4.44 19.13
N ILE A 38 -2.37 -4.65 20.07
CA ILE A 38 -3.40 -5.69 20.02
C ILE A 38 -4.71 -5.02 19.66
N ILE A 39 -5.33 -5.49 18.60
CA ILE A 39 -6.59 -4.99 18.06
C ILE A 39 -7.66 -6.04 18.32
N ASP A 40 -8.76 -5.64 18.95
CA ASP A 40 -9.92 -6.49 19.15
C ASP A 40 -10.66 -6.70 17.83
N LYS A 41 -11.08 -7.93 17.58
CA LYS A 41 -11.89 -8.28 16.42
C LYS A 41 -13.23 -8.84 16.91
N LYS A 42 -14.33 -8.39 16.33
CA LYS A 42 -15.69 -8.85 16.67
C LYS A 42 -15.88 -10.37 16.51
N PHE A 43 -15.11 -10.97 15.61
CA PHE A 43 -15.11 -12.41 15.35
C PHE A 43 -13.67 -12.87 15.11
N GLY A 44 -13.31 -14.03 15.65
CA GLY A 44 -11.98 -14.64 15.52
C GLY A 44 -11.00 -14.24 16.61
N ALA A 45 -9.71 -14.46 16.37
CA ALA A 45 -8.63 -14.10 17.29
C ALA A 45 -8.29 -12.60 17.20
N PRO A 46 -7.80 -11.97 18.29
CA PRO A 46 -7.29 -10.61 18.23
C PRO A 46 -6.17 -10.48 17.18
N HIS A 47 -6.13 -9.35 16.49
CA HIS A 47 -5.04 -9.05 15.56
C HIS A 47 -3.88 -8.39 16.34
N ILE A 48 -2.68 -8.96 16.22
CA ILE A 48 -1.45 -8.42 16.83
C ILE A 48 -0.57 -7.94 15.69
N THR A 49 -0.25 -6.65 15.66
CA THR A 49 0.53 -6.06 14.58
C THR A 49 1.44 -4.93 15.05
N LYS A 50 2.49 -4.64 14.28
CA LYS A 50 3.31 -3.42 14.36
C LYS A 50 3.07 -2.49 13.19
N ASP A 51 2.30 -2.90 12.18
CA ASP A 51 1.99 -2.04 11.06
C ASP A 51 1.14 -0.85 11.48
N GLY A 52 1.65 0.34 11.17
CA GLY A 52 1.02 1.61 11.57
C GLY A 52 -0.30 1.87 10.87
N VAL A 53 -0.46 1.46 9.61
CA VAL A 53 -1.71 1.68 8.88
C VAL A 53 -2.81 0.74 9.38
N SER A 54 -2.50 -0.50 9.70
CA SER A 54 -3.45 -1.45 10.29
C SER A 54 -3.97 -0.95 11.64
N VAL A 55 -3.07 -0.44 12.50
CA VAL A 55 -3.48 0.18 13.76
C VAL A 55 -4.34 1.43 13.52
N ALA A 56 -3.93 2.31 12.61
CA ALA A 56 -4.66 3.55 12.34
C ALA A 56 -6.06 3.29 11.79
N LYS A 57 -6.24 2.31 10.91
CA LYS A 57 -7.53 1.96 10.29
C LYS A 57 -8.59 1.53 11.31
N GLU A 58 -8.20 0.88 12.40
CA GLU A 58 -9.12 0.36 13.42
C GLU A 58 -9.54 1.41 14.46
N ILE A 59 -8.86 2.56 14.51
CA ILE A 59 -9.18 3.59 15.51
C ILE A 59 -10.40 4.39 15.07
N GLU A 60 -11.43 4.33 15.90
CA GLU A 60 -12.67 5.10 15.75
C GLU A 60 -13.03 5.71 17.11
N LEU A 61 -13.24 7.03 17.15
CA LEU A 61 -13.46 7.75 18.40
C LEU A 61 -14.95 8.06 18.60
N ALA A 62 -15.38 8.05 19.84
CA ALA A 62 -16.77 8.27 20.20
C ALA A 62 -17.23 9.71 19.92
N ASP A 63 -16.38 10.70 20.22
CA ASP A 63 -16.63 12.10 19.88
C ASP A 63 -16.45 12.36 18.40
N ALA A 64 -17.45 12.93 17.75
CA ALA A 64 -17.46 13.12 16.30
C ALA A 64 -16.39 14.11 15.80
N ALA A 65 -16.09 15.16 16.57
CA ALA A 65 -15.08 16.15 16.19
C ALA A 65 -13.65 15.57 16.40
N GLU A 66 -13.41 14.86 17.50
CA GLU A 66 -12.14 14.15 17.72
C GLU A 66 -11.94 13.08 16.65
N ASN A 67 -13.01 12.34 16.29
CA ASN A 67 -12.94 11.34 15.24
C ASN A 67 -12.53 11.91 13.88
N LEU A 68 -12.98 13.13 13.53
CA LEU A 68 -12.51 13.81 12.31
C LEU A 68 -11.00 14.08 12.36
N GLY A 69 -10.46 14.48 13.53
CA GLY A 69 -9.02 14.63 13.73
C GLY A 69 -8.26 13.31 13.52
N ALA A 70 -8.78 12.21 14.06
CA ALA A 70 -8.23 10.87 13.85
C ALA A 70 -8.33 10.45 12.38
N GLN A 71 -9.45 10.72 11.68
CA GLN A 71 -9.61 10.41 10.27
C GLN A 71 -8.61 11.12 9.37
N LEU A 72 -8.23 12.38 9.67
CA LEU A 72 -7.19 13.08 8.94
C LEU A 72 -5.83 12.37 9.03
N VAL A 73 -5.47 11.86 10.20
CA VAL A 73 -4.21 11.10 10.37
C VAL A 73 -4.31 9.71 9.73
N LYS A 74 -5.48 9.07 9.81
CA LYS A 74 -5.77 7.82 9.10
C LYS A 74 -5.56 7.96 7.60
N GLU A 75 -6.01 9.08 7.00
CA GLU A 75 -5.80 9.39 5.59
C GLU A 75 -4.32 9.53 5.25
N VAL A 76 -3.52 10.20 6.11
CA VAL A 76 -2.06 10.29 5.93
C VAL A 76 -1.41 8.91 5.91
N ALA A 77 -1.74 8.06 6.88
CA ALA A 77 -1.18 6.72 6.97
C ALA A 77 -1.55 5.87 5.75
N SER A 78 -2.84 5.86 5.37
CA SER A 78 -3.34 5.10 4.21
C SER A 78 -2.69 5.57 2.91
N LYS A 79 -2.67 6.89 2.66
CA LYS A 79 -2.06 7.46 1.45
C LYS A 79 -0.56 7.19 1.36
N THR A 80 0.15 7.18 2.49
CA THR A 80 1.57 6.85 2.53
C THR A 80 1.80 5.36 2.22
N GLY A 81 0.98 4.47 2.78
CA GLY A 81 0.98 3.06 2.44
C GLY A 81 0.71 2.81 0.95
N ASP A 82 -0.32 3.45 0.37
CA ASP A 82 -0.65 3.32 -1.05
C ASP A 82 0.47 3.79 -1.99
N GLN A 83 1.21 4.84 -1.61
CA GLN A 83 2.24 5.45 -2.47
C GLN A 83 3.63 4.85 -2.32
N ALA A 84 3.99 4.46 -1.11
CA ALA A 84 5.35 4.00 -0.77
C ALA A 84 5.39 2.59 -0.18
N GLY A 85 4.25 2.04 0.19
CA GLY A 85 4.10 0.70 0.76
C GLY A 85 4.62 0.54 2.19
N ASP A 86 5.28 1.56 2.73
CA ASP A 86 5.87 1.60 4.08
C ASP A 86 5.90 3.06 4.59
N GLY A 87 6.39 3.29 5.82
CA GLY A 87 6.54 4.63 6.40
C GLY A 87 5.26 5.23 6.99
N THR A 88 4.21 4.47 7.13
CA THR A 88 2.90 4.89 7.64
C THR A 88 2.99 5.42 9.07
N THR A 89 3.76 4.77 9.93
CA THR A 89 4.05 5.22 11.31
C THR A 89 4.86 6.51 11.32
N THR A 90 5.87 6.64 10.46
CA THR A 90 6.69 7.86 10.34
C THR A 90 5.83 9.04 9.90
N ALA A 91 4.96 8.86 8.92
CA ALA A 91 4.03 9.88 8.45
C ALA A 91 3.06 10.33 9.55
N THR A 92 2.55 9.38 10.36
CA THR A 92 1.69 9.65 11.52
C THR A 92 2.41 10.49 12.58
N VAL A 93 3.65 10.14 12.92
CA VAL A 93 4.50 10.87 13.88
C VAL A 93 4.79 12.29 13.39
N LEU A 94 5.14 12.45 12.12
CA LEU A 94 5.37 13.75 11.50
C LEU A 94 4.11 14.61 11.51
N THR A 95 2.96 14.04 11.20
CA THR A 95 1.66 14.77 11.23
C THR A 95 1.38 15.30 12.62
N GLN A 96 1.49 14.45 13.65
CA GLN A 96 1.31 14.87 15.05
C GLN A 96 2.28 16.00 15.44
N ALA A 97 3.53 15.87 15.04
CA ALA A 97 4.56 16.87 15.35
C ALA A 97 4.26 18.23 14.69
N ILE A 98 3.95 18.22 13.39
CA ILE A 98 3.63 19.45 12.64
C ILE A 98 2.38 20.13 13.22
N VAL A 99 1.31 19.36 13.44
CA VAL A 99 0.07 19.88 14.05
C VAL A 99 0.34 20.45 15.45
N SER A 100 1.11 19.74 16.28
CA SER A 100 1.37 20.16 17.65
C SER A 100 2.21 21.44 17.76
N VAL A 101 3.21 21.61 16.88
CA VAL A 101 4.04 22.80 16.85
C VAL A 101 3.31 23.94 16.14
N GLY A 102 2.66 23.65 15.01
CA GLY A 102 1.92 24.64 14.22
C GLY A 102 0.75 25.26 14.97
N LEU A 103 -0.04 24.44 15.68
CA LEU A 103 -1.20 24.95 16.42
C LEU A 103 -0.82 25.93 17.54
N LYS A 104 0.34 25.76 18.17
CA LYS A 104 0.85 26.73 19.16
C LYS A 104 1.05 28.11 18.54
N ASN A 105 1.57 28.15 17.31
CA ASN A 105 1.81 29.41 16.59
C ASN A 105 0.50 30.04 16.10
N VAL A 106 -0.44 29.22 15.59
CA VAL A 106 -1.78 29.70 15.22
C VAL A 106 -2.51 30.29 16.43
N THR A 107 -2.43 29.63 17.59
CA THR A 107 -3.04 30.13 18.83
C THR A 107 -2.36 31.41 19.33
N ALA A 108 -1.07 31.58 19.06
CA ALA A 108 -0.33 32.81 19.34
C ALA A 108 -0.62 33.98 18.35
N GLY A 109 -1.45 33.74 17.32
CA GLY A 109 -1.91 34.76 16.39
C GLY A 109 -1.21 34.80 15.03
N ALA A 110 -0.34 33.83 14.72
CA ALA A 110 0.27 33.71 13.39
C ALA A 110 -0.78 33.38 12.32
N ASN A 111 -0.60 33.95 11.13
CA ASN A 111 -1.49 33.70 9.99
C ASN A 111 -1.33 32.24 9.47
N PRO A 112 -2.37 31.39 9.59
CA PRO A 112 -2.26 29.98 9.20
C PRO A 112 -1.93 29.76 7.73
N MET A 113 -2.35 30.69 6.84
CA MET A 113 -2.07 30.59 5.40
C MET A 113 -0.61 30.84 5.09
N ASP A 114 0.02 31.80 5.79
CA ASP A 114 1.44 32.10 5.63
C ASP A 114 2.30 31.03 6.29
N LEU A 115 1.89 30.51 7.47
CA LEU A 115 2.52 29.34 8.05
C LEU A 115 2.55 28.18 7.05
N LYS A 116 1.42 27.89 6.39
CA LYS A 116 1.34 26.82 5.38
C LYS A 116 2.29 27.07 4.21
N ARG A 117 2.38 28.30 3.69
CA ARG A 117 3.34 28.63 2.60
C ARG A 117 4.78 28.39 3.02
N GLY A 118 5.14 28.79 4.24
CA GLY A 118 6.47 28.52 4.81
C GLY A 118 6.76 27.05 4.96
N MET A 119 5.77 26.28 5.43
CA MET A 119 5.86 24.81 5.52
C MET A 119 6.07 24.18 4.13
N ASP A 120 5.29 24.58 3.12
CA ASP A 120 5.40 24.05 1.75
C ASP A 120 6.80 24.34 1.14
N LYS A 121 7.36 25.53 1.38
CA LYS A 121 8.74 25.90 0.99
C LYS A 121 9.77 24.98 1.66
N ALA A 122 9.64 24.77 2.96
CA ALA A 122 10.55 23.91 3.73
C ALA A 122 10.51 22.46 3.29
N VAL A 123 9.30 21.90 3.09
CA VAL A 123 9.11 20.53 2.61
C VAL A 123 9.77 20.34 1.24
N SER A 124 9.57 21.28 0.32
CA SER A 124 10.19 21.21 -1.01
C SER A 124 11.72 21.17 -0.94
N ALA A 125 12.32 21.99 -0.07
CA ALA A 125 13.77 22.01 0.13
C ALA A 125 14.30 20.70 0.76
N ILE A 126 13.60 20.17 1.77
CA ILE A 126 13.95 18.91 2.43
C ILE A 126 13.83 17.74 1.47
N VAL A 127 12.75 17.67 0.69
CA VAL A 127 12.54 16.59 -0.31
C VAL A 127 13.64 16.62 -1.37
N ALA A 128 14.02 17.79 -1.86
CA ALA A 128 15.14 17.91 -2.80
C ALA A 128 16.46 17.42 -2.16
N ASN A 129 16.69 17.72 -0.89
CA ASN A 129 17.88 17.26 -0.17
C ASN A 129 17.86 15.75 0.09
N ILE A 130 16.72 15.16 0.47
CA ILE A 130 16.58 13.69 0.63
C ILE A 130 16.91 12.99 -0.69
N LYS A 131 16.41 13.49 -1.83
CA LYS A 131 16.76 12.96 -3.14
C LYS A 131 18.26 13.08 -3.45
N ALA A 132 18.90 14.17 -3.04
CA ALA A 132 20.35 14.35 -3.20
C ALA A 132 21.19 13.44 -2.29
N GLN A 133 20.67 13.03 -1.13
CA GLN A 133 21.31 12.05 -0.22
C GLN A 133 21.14 10.62 -0.70
N SER A 134 20.18 10.38 -1.61
CA SER A 134 19.84 9.03 -2.05
C SER A 134 20.97 8.38 -2.83
N GLU A 135 21.21 7.11 -2.53
CA GLU A 135 22.16 6.23 -3.20
C GLU A 135 21.38 5.13 -3.92
N GLU A 136 21.62 4.98 -5.23
CA GLU A 136 20.94 3.95 -6.02
C GLU A 136 21.28 2.55 -5.52
N VAL A 137 20.26 1.71 -5.42
CA VAL A 137 20.43 0.30 -5.04
C VAL A 137 20.96 -0.53 -6.21
N GLY A 138 20.53 -0.20 -7.42
CA GLY A 138 20.99 -0.91 -8.61
C GLY A 138 20.74 -2.42 -8.55
N ASN A 139 21.74 -3.24 -8.83
CA ASN A 139 21.73 -4.71 -8.74
C ASN A 139 22.44 -5.21 -7.47
N ASP A 140 22.56 -4.37 -6.45
CA ASP A 140 23.21 -4.73 -5.19
C ASP A 140 22.20 -5.45 -4.28
N PHE A 141 22.24 -6.78 -4.31
CA PHE A 141 21.36 -7.61 -3.50
C PHE A 141 21.67 -7.54 -2.00
N ASP A 142 22.87 -7.12 -1.61
CA ASP A 142 23.19 -6.91 -0.20
C ASP A 142 22.47 -5.67 0.34
N LYS A 143 22.37 -4.60 -0.46
CA LYS A 143 21.53 -3.44 -0.11
C LYS A 143 20.05 -3.80 -0.06
N ILE A 144 19.57 -4.62 -0.99
CA ILE A 144 18.20 -5.14 -0.98
C ILE A 144 17.91 -5.91 0.32
N GLU A 145 18.81 -6.81 0.71
CA GLU A 145 18.71 -7.57 1.97
C GLU A 145 18.70 -6.65 3.19
N GLN A 146 19.53 -5.62 3.21
CA GLN A 146 19.58 -4.64 4.29
C GLN A 146 18.25 -3.88 4.43
N VAL A 147 17.71 -3.35 3.33
CA VAL A 147 16.41 -2.66 3.33
C VAL A 147 15.30 -3.58 3.83
N ALA A 148 15.20 -4.78 3.25
CA ALA A 148 14.19 -5.75 3.62
C ALA A 148 14.32 -6.17 5.10
N THR A 149 15.54 -6.36 5.59
CA THR A 149 15.81 -6.68 7.01
C THR A 149 15.33 -5.57 7.93
N VAL A 150 15.64 -4.31 7.62
CA VAL A 150 15.25 -3.16 8.47
C VAL A 150 13.74 -3.01 8.49
N SER A 151 13.08 -3.06 7.35
CA SER A 151 11.61 -2.95 7.24
C SER A 151 10.90 -4.14 7.89
N ALA A 152 11.48 -5.35 7.81
CA ALA A 152 11.01 -6.53 8.55
C ALA A 152 11.31 -6.49 10.08
N ASN A 153 11.43 -5.33 10.69
CA ASN A 153 11.79 -5.19 12.11
C ASN A 153 13.13 -5.85 12.51
N ASN A 154 14.13 -5.76 11.65
CA ASN A 154 15.45 -6.39 11.77
C ASN A 154 15.43 -7.94 11.77
N ASP A 155 14.48 -8.53 11.09
CA ASP A 155 14.44 -9.97 10.82
C ASP A 155 15.30 -10.28 9.58
N ALA A 156 16.53 -10.79 9.84
CA ALA A 156 17.48 -11.09 8.78
C ALA A 156 17.05 -12.30 7.92
N GLU A 157 16.20 -13.18 8.45
CA GLU A 157 15.68 -14.33 7.70
C GLU A 157 14.71 -13.84 6.60
N ILE A 158 13.77 -12.96 6.96
CA ILE A 158 12.87 -12.32 6.00
C ILE A 158 13.66 -11.48 5.01
N GLY A 159 14.64 -10.69 5.46
CA GLY A 159 15.48 -9.88 4.58
C GLY A 159 16.17 -10.71 3.50
N LYS A 160 16.78 -11.82 3.90
CA LYS A 160 17.45 -12.75 2.99
C LYS A 160 16.46 -13.41 2.02
N LEU A 161 15.30 -13.86 2.51
CA LEU A 161 14.27 -14.48 1.67
C LEU A 161 13.79 -13.52 0.57
N ILE A 162 13.58 -12.24 0.87
CA ILE A 162 13.19 -11.23 -0.13
C ILE A 162 14.31 -10.99 -1.14
N ALA A 163 15.56 -10.87 -0.69
CA ALA A 163 16.70 -10.70 -1.59
C ALA A 163 16.88 -11.91 -2.52
N ASP A 164 16.71 -13.13 -2.00
CA ASP A 164 16.78 -14.35 -2.79
C ASP A 164 15.59 -14.44 -3.78
N ALA A 165 14.38 -14.08 -3.37
CA ALA A 165 13.23 -13.98 -4.28
C ALA A 165 13.49 -12.98 -5.42
N MET A 166 13.98 -11.78 -5.10
CA MET A 166 14.35 -10.76 -6.09
C MET A 166 15.44 -11.24 -7.05
N ARG A 167 16.41 -12.02 -6.56
CA ARG A 167 17.47 -12.61 -7.38
C ARG A 167 16.93 -13.63 -8.37
N MET A 168 15.90 -14.39 -7.98
CA MET A 168 15.30 -15.44 -8.82
C MET A 168 14.44 -14.86 -9.96
N VAL A 169 13.66 -13.81 -9.69
CA VAL A 169 12.72 -13.23 -10.67
C VAL A 169 13.20 -11.92 -11.30
N SER A 170 14.41 -11.46 -10.99
CA SER A 170 14.95 -10.15 -11.37
C SER A 170 14.22 -8.95 -10.73
N LYS A 171 14.71 -7.73 -10.97
CA LYS A 171 14.15 -6.50 -10.35
C LYS A 171 12.70 -6.21 -10.73
N ASP A 172 12.34 -6.52 -11.97
CA ASP A 172 11.01 -6.28 -12.54
C ASP A 172 10.10 -7.48 -12.33
N GLY A 173 10.60 -8.51 -11.63
CA GLY A 173 9.86 -9.73 -11.35
C GLY A 173 8.79 -9.53 -10.29
N VAL A 174 7.75 -10.33 -10.38
CA VAL A 174 6.63 -10.29 -9.45
C VAL A 174 6.92 -11.21 -8.27
N ILE A 175 6.77 -10.67 -7.05
CA ILE A 175 6.79 -11.45 -5.81
C ILE A 175 5.41 -11.34 -5.19
N THR A 176 4.81 -12.49 -4.89
CA THR A 176 3.54 -12.61 -4.17
C THR A 176 3.76 -13.27 -2.83
N ILE A 177 2.88 -12.98 -1.88
CA ILE A 177 2.93 -13.54 -0.54
C ILE A 177 1.77 -14.52 -0.39
N GLY A 178 2.09 -15.77 -0.09
CA GLY A 178 1.14 -16.84 0.16
C GLY A 178 1.25 -17.37 1.59
N GLU A 179 0.37 -18.28 1.94
CA GLU A 179 0.40 -19.00 3.22
C GLU A 179 0.99 -20.40 3.01
N ALA A 180 2.00 -20.75 3.80
CA ALA A 180 2.55 -22.09 3.80
C ALA A 180 1.62 -23.05 4.54
N LYS A 181 1.62 -24.31 4.13
CA LYS A 181 0.90 -25.40 4.85
C LYS A 181 1.63 -25.86 6.12
N GLY A 182 2.86 -25.40 6.33
CA GLY A 182 3.74 -25.79 7.43
C GLY A 182 4.25 -24.58 8.23
N MET A 183 5.21 -24.84 9.11
CA MET A 183 5.81 -23.81 9.95
C MET A 183 6.94 -23.05 9.25
N ASP A 184 7.53 -23.61 8.20
CA ASP A 184 8.65 -23.04 7.50
C ASP A 184 8.20 -22.09 6.40
N THR A 185 8.87 -20.95 6.29
CA THR A 185 8.68 -20.00 5.19
C THR A 185 9.52 -20.43 4.00
N THR A 186 8.91 -20.55 2.82
CA THR A 186 9.56 -21.05 1.59
C THR A 186 9.38 -20.07 0.45
N ILE A 187 10.26 -20.18 -0.55
CA ILE A 187 10.14 -19.44 -1.81
C ILE A 187 10.00 -20.45 -2.93
N ASP A 188 8.96 -20.32 -3.72
CA ASP A 188 8.73 -21.10 -4.92
C ASP A 188 8.66 -20.17 -6.14
N VAL A 189 9.37 -20.49 -7.22
CA VAL A 189 9.21 -19.78 -8.49
C VAL A 189 8.25 -20.55 -9.37
N VAL A 190 7.12 -19.94 -9.65
CA VAL A 190 6.03 -20.54 -10.41
C VAL A 190 5.77 -19.78 -11.70
N GLN A 191 5.11 -20.43 -12.65
CA GLN A 191 4.65 -19.76 -13.85
C GLN A 191 3.55 -18.77 -13.50
N GLY A 192 3.71 -17.53 -13.97
CA GLY A 192 2.74 -16.48 -13.67
C GLY A 192 3.10 -15.18 -14.36
N MET A 193 2.18 -14.23 -14.29
CA MET A 193 2.43 -12.88 -14.77
C MET A 193 1.60 -11.85 -14.00
N GLN A 194 2.07 -10.62 -13.99
CA GLN A 194 1.31 -9.47 -13.53
C GLN A 194 1.13 -8.47 -14.67
N PHE A 195 -0.02 -7.84 -14.72
CA PHE A 195 -0.29 -6.73 -15.62
C PHE A 195 -1.06 -5.60 -14.93
N ASP A 196 -0.84 -4.39 -15.41
CA ASP A 196 -1.26 -3.12 -14.86
C ASP A 196 -2.72 -2.80 -15.21
N ARG A 197 -3.64 -3.64 -14.75
CA ARG A 197 -5.10 -3.44 -14.77
C ARG A 197 -5.69 -4.05 -13.52
N GLY A 198 -6.37 -3.23 -12.73
CA GLY A 198 -7.10 -3.67 -11.55
C GLY A 198 -8.57 -3.95 -11.83
N TYR A 199 -9.33 -4.21 -10.79
CA TYR A 199 -10.76 -4.45 -10.90
C TYR A 199 -11.52 -3.23 -11.44
N ILE A 200 -12.53 -3.48 -12.28
CA ILE A 200 -13.36 -2.41 -12.86
C ILE A 200 -14.26 -1.77 -11.78
N SER A 201 -14.59 -2.50 -10.74
CA SER A 201 -15.44 -2.02 -9.65
C SER A 201 -14.95 -2.51 -8.28
N PRO A 202 -14.86 -1.63 -7.27
CA PRO A 202 -14.47 -2.04 -5.91
C PRO A 202 -15.47 -2.99 -5.24
N TYR A 203 -16.67 -3.11 -5.77
CA TYR A 203 -17.66 -4.09 -5.28
C TYR A 203 -17.28 -5.55 -5.57
N PHE A 204 -16.25 -5.82 -6.37
CA PHE A 204 -15.70 -7.16 -6.55
C PHE A 204 -14.77 -7.60 -5.41
N VAL A 205 -14.28 -6.69 -4.59
CA VAL A 205 -13.35 -6.95 -3.49
C VAL A 205 -13.84 -8.08 -2.58
N THR A 206 -12.95 -9.04 -2.30
CA THR A 206 -13.21 -10.17 -1.39
C THR A 206 -12.58 -9.94 -0.03
N ASN A 207 -11.41 -9.31 0.01
CA ASN A 207 -10.69 -8.94 1.21
C ASN A 207 -10.76 -7.41 1.40
N THR A 208 -11.60 -6.95 2.30
CA THR A 208 -11.82 -5.52 2.56
C THR A 208 -10.68 -4.87 3.36
N GLU A 209 -9.82 -5.66 3.99
CA GLU A 209 -8.66 -5.15 4.73
C GLU A 209 -7.57 -4.69 3.74
N THR A 210 -7.26 -5.51 2.73
CA THR A 210 -6.28 -5.21 1.69
C THR A 210 -6.88 -4.52 0.46
N MET A 211 -8.21 -4.45 0.36
CA MET A 211 -8.94 -3.98 -0.82
C MET A 211 -8.60 -4.81 -2.08
N GLU A 212 -8.47 -6.11 -1.92
CA GLU A 212 -8.12 -7.05 -2.99
C GLU A 212 -9.22 -8.06 -3.28
N VAL A 213 -9.18 -8.59 -4.48
CA VAL A 213 -9.95 -9.76 -4.90
C VAL A 213 -9.01 -10.95 -4.93
N GLU A 214 -9.23 -11.91 -4.06
CA GLU A 214 -8.48 -13.17 -4.02
C GLU A 214 -9.35 -14.31 -4.60
N MET A 215 -8.80 -15.06 -5.54
CA MET A 215 -9.49 -16.16 -6.22
C MET A 215 -8.64 -17.43 -6.18
N ASP A 216 -9.17 -18.48 -5.59
CA ASP A 216 -8.57 -19.82 -5.58
C ASP A 216 -9.11 -20.65 -6.76
N ARG A 217 -8.21 -21.18 -7.57
CA ARG A 217 -8.49 -22.01 -8.76
C ARG A 217 -9.57 -21.44 -9.68
N PRO A 218 -9.45 -20.14 -10.10
CA PRO A 218 -10.46 -19.49 -10.92
C PRO A 218 -10.49 -20.03 -12.35
N TYR A 219 -11.64 -19.86 -13.00
CA TYR A 219 -11.72 -19.80 -14.45
C TYR A 219 -11.36 -18.41 -14.94
N ILE A 220 -10.77 -18.31 -16.14
CA ILE A 220 -10.33 -17.06 -16.74
C ILE A 220 -10.94 -16.97 -18.16
N LEU A 221 -11.86 -16.02 -18.34
CA LEU A 221 -12.42 -15.69 -19.64
C LEU A 221 -11.57 -14.58 -20.26
N LEU A 222 -11.12 -14.79 -21.51
CA LEU A 222 -10.34 -13.83 -22.29
C LEU A 222 -11.16 -13.42 -23.51
N TYR A 223 -11.54 -12.12 -23.56
CA TYR A 223 -12.35 -11.57 -24.66
C TYR A 223 -11.73 -10.29 -25.22
N ASP A 224 -11.62 -10.19 -26.53
CA ASP A 224 -10.94 -9.09 -27.22
C ASP A 224 -11.79 -7.83 -27.40
N LYS A 225 -13.09 -7.91 -27.10
CA LYS A 225 -14.05 -6.80 -27.23
C LYS A 225 -14.67 -6.40 -25.90
N LYS A 226 -15.52 -5.40 -25.96
CA LYS A 226 -16.31 -4.89 -24.84
C LYS A 226 -17.52 -5.78 -24.56
N ILE A 227 -17.84 -5.99 -23.28
CA ILE A 227 -19.02 -6.73 -22.84
C ILE A 227 -20.02 -5.72 -22.25
N SER A 228 -21.14 -5.53 -22.94
CA SER A 228 -22.21 -4.63 -22.51
C SER A 228 -23.50 -5.36 -22.15
N ASN A 229 -23.67 -6.60 -22.65
CA ASN A 229 -24.87 -7.40 -22.44
C ASN A 229 -24.54 -8.70 -21.69
N LEU A 230 -25.17 -8.92 -20.55
CA LEU A 230 -24.95 -10.11 -19.73
C LEU A 230 -25.35 -11.41 -20.45
N LYS A 231 -26.34 -11.37 -21.37
CA LYS A 231 -26.81 -12.56 -22.08
C LYS A 231 -25.69 -13.26 -22.85
N GLU A 232 -24.71 -12.50 -23.35
CA GLU A 232 -23.55 -13.02 -24.06
C GLU A 232 -22.62 -13.85 -23.16
N LEU A 233 -22.61 -13.55 -21.84
CA LEU A 233 -21.81 -14.26 -20.83
C LEU A 233 -22.50 -15.50 -20.24
N LEU A 234 -23.80 -15.67 -20.40
CA LEU A 234 -24.55 -16.76 -19.77
C LEU A 234 -23.97 -18.16 -20.04
N PRO A 235 -23.52 -18.49 -21.26
CA PRO A 235 -22.95 -19.82 -21.55
C PRO A 235 -21.71 -20.15 -20.71
N VAL A 236 -20.99 -19.12 -20.23
CA VAL A 236 -19.80 -19.27 -19.39
C VAL A 236 -20.15 -19.11 -17.90
N LEU A 237 -21.05 -18.18 -17.57
CA LEU A 237 -21.45 -17.92 -16.19
C LEU A 237 -22.17 -19.09 -15.53
N GLU A 238 -23.14 -19.69 -16.21
CA GLU A 238 -23.93 -20.78 -15.64
C GLU A 238 -23.06 -22.00 -15.24
N PRO A 239 -22.17 -22.52 -16.12
CA PRO A 239 -21.29 -23.61 -15.74
C PRO A 239 -20.28 -23.21 -14.65
N ALA A 240 -19.77 -21.96 -14.64
CA ALA A 240 -18.86 -21.48 -13.60
C ALA A 240 -19.56 -21.47 -12.23
N VAL A 241 -20.80 -20.99 -12.16
CA VAL A 241 -21.62 -21.02 -10.93
C VAL A 241 -21.87 -22.45 -10.47
N GLN A 242 -22.24 -23.35 -11.38
CA GLN A 242 -22.51 -24.74 -11.05
C GLN A 242 -21.27 -25.46 -10.50
N SER A 243 -20.08 -25.12 -11.01
CA SER A 243 -18.81 -25.68 -10.51
C SER A 243 -18.38 -25.11 -9.14
N GLY A 244 -18.95 -23.98 -8.70
CA GLY A 244 -18.58 -23.26 -7.48
C GLY A 244 -17.23 -22.54 -7.55
N ARG A 245 -16.54 -22.58 -8.71
CA ARG A 245 -15.25 -21.93 -8.92
C ARG A 245 -15.43 -20.44 -9.24
N PRO A 246 -14.49 -19.58 -8.80
CA PRO A 246 -14.50 -18.16 -9.19
C PRO A 246 -14.27 -17.99 -10.70
N LEU A 247 -14.77 -16.88 -11.26
CA LEU A 247 -14.57 -16.49 -12.65
C LEU A 247 -13.90 -15.11 -12.71
N LEU A 248 -12.73 -15.02 -13.34
CA LEU A 248 -12.13 -13.78 -13.75
C LEU A 248 -12.50 -13.49 -15.22
N VAL A 249 -13.05 -12.32 -15.47
CA VAL A 249 -13.35 -11.83 -16.84
C VAL A 249 -12.31 -10.79 -17.21
N ILE A 250 -11.52 -11.07 -18.27
CA ILE A 250 -10.56 -10.14 -18.85
C ILE A 250 -11.09 -9.75 -20.23
N ALA A 251 -11.58 -8.53 -20.37
CA ALA A 251 -12.17 -8.03 -21.61
C ALA A 251 -11.67 -6.63 -21.93
N GLU A 252 -11.91 -6.13 -23.15
CA GLU A 252 -11.59 -4.74 -23.48
C GLU A 252 -12.21 -3.77 -22.47
N ASP A 253 -13.47 -3.96 -22.15
CA ASP A 253 -14.21 -3.30 -21.08
C ASP A 253 -15.43 -4.13 -20.69
N VAL A 254 -15.95 -3.90 -19.48
CA VAL A 254 -17.26 -4.43 -19.06
C VAL A 254 -18.05 -3.25 -18.50
N ASP A 255 -19.12 -2.88 -19.13
CA ASP A 255 -19.85 -1.68 -18.75
C ASP A 255 -21.36 -1.85 -18.65
N SER A 256 -22.01 -0.72 -18.32
CA SER A 256 -23.45 -0.55 -18.34
C SER A 256 -24.22 -1.67 -17.61
N GLU A 257 -25.15 -2.33 -18.33
CA GLU A 257 -26.03 -3.33 -17.77
C GLU A 257 -25.26 -4.59 -17.31
N ALA A 258 -24.25 -5.01 -18.07
CA ALA A 258 -23.44 -6.18 -17.74
C ALA A 258 -22.73 -6.00 -16.40
N LEU A 259 -22.00 -4.88 -16.23
CA LEU A 259 -21.30 -4.58 -14.98
C LEU A 259 -22.25 -4.49 -13.79
N THR A 260 -23.35 -3.75 -13.94
CA THR A 260 -24.34 -3.60 -12.85
C THR A 260 -24.88 -4.95 -12.41
N THR A 261 -25.20 -5.82 -13.37
CA THR A 261 -25.75 -7.14 -13.06
C THR A 261 -24.71 -8.06 -12.39
N LEU A 262 -23.44 -8.04 -12.84
CA LEU A 262 -22.37 -8.79 -12.20
C LEU A 262 -22.15 -8.33 -10.76
N VAL A 263 -22.10 -7.03 -10.52
CA VAL A 263 -21.94 -6.44 -9.17
C VAL A 263 -23.11 -6.83 -8.26
N VAL A 264 -24.36 -6.70 -8.71
CA VAL A 264 -25.54 -7.06 -7.91
C VAL A 264 -25.54 -8.54 -7.54
N ASN A 265 -25.22 -9.43 -8.48
CA ASN A 265 -25.16 -10.88 -8.20
C ASN A 265 -23.96 -11.24 -7.30
N ARG A 266 -22.83 -10.52 -7.43
CA ARG A 266 -21.70 -10.67 -6.50
C ARG A 266 -22.08 -10.29 -5.07
N LEU A 267 -22.76 -9.14 -4.88
CA LEU A 267 -23.20 -8.67 -3.57
C LEU A 267 -24.26 -9.60 -2.93
N ARG A 268 -25.07 -10.27 -3.73
CA ARG A 268 -26.01 -11.28 -3.26
C ARG A 268 -25.36 -12.65 -2.96
N ALA A 269 -24.02 -12.72 -3.02
CA ALA A 269 -23.21 -13.93 -2.83
C ALA A 269 -23.55 -15.11 -3.77
N GLN A 270 -24.19 -14.83 -4.91
CA GLN A 270 -24.53 -15.84 -5.91
C GLN A 270 -23.40 -16.09 -6.91
N LEU A 271 -22.56 -15.06 -7.17
CA LEU A 271 -21.41 -15.15 -8.08
C LEU A 271 -20.09 -14.87 -7.36
N LYS A 272 -19.10 -15.71 -7.58
CA LYS A 272 -17.69 -15.44 -7.26
C LYS A 272 -17.02 -14.94 -8.54
N ILE A 273 -17.07 -13.64 -8.78
CA ILE A 273 -16.63 -13.04 -10.05
C ILE A 273 -15.84 -11.76 -9.82
N CYS A 274 -14.88 -11.51 -10.71
CA CYS A 274 -14.23 -10.22 -10.88
C CYS A 274 -14.10 -9.92 -12.38
N ALA A 275 -14.17 -8.65 -12.73
CA ALA A 275 -13.94 -8.17 -14.08
C ALA A 275 -12.80 -7.15 -14.09
N VAL A 276 -11.88 -7.31 -15.04
CA VAL A 276 -10.73 -6.43 -15.26
C VAL A 276 -10.64 -6.05 -16.73
N LYS A 277 -10.04 -4.89 -17.01
CA LYS A 277 -9.76 -4.51 -18.39
C LYS A 277 -8.54 -5.25 -18.92
N ALA A 278 -8.60 -5.68 -20.18
CA ALA A 278 -7.46 -6.28 -20.85
C ALA A 278 -6.28 -5.29 -20.93
N PRO A 279 -5.04 -5.76 -20.71
CA PRO A 279 -3.86 -4.91 -20.79
C PRO A 279 -3.53 -4.50 -22.22
N GLY A 280 -2.99 -3.28 -22.39
CA GLY A 280 -2.62 -2.74 -23.71
C GLY A 280 -3.80 -2.17 -24.49
N PHE A 281 -3.50 -1.74 -25.72
CA PHE A 281 -4.47 -1.17 -26.67
C PHE A 281 -4.23 -1.71 -28.08
N GLY A 282 -5.29 -1.79 -28.89
CA GLY A 282 -5.22 -2.24 -30.29
C GLY A 282 -4.58 -3.63 -30.44
N ASP A 283 -3.65 -3.78 -31.38
CA ASP A 283 -3.00 -5.07 -31.65
C ASP A 283 -2.17 -5.58 -30.45
N ARG A 284 -1.58 -4.68 -29.66
CA ARG A 284 -0.85 -5.07 -28.44
C ARG A 284 -1.76 -5.73 -27.42
N ARG A 285 -3.01 -5.25 -27.26
CA ARG A 285 -3.99 -5.90 -26.39
C ARG A 285 -4.26 -7.33 -26.82
N LYS A 286 -4.43 -7.56 -28.13
CA LYS A 286 -4.63 -8.90 -28.68
C LYS A 286 -3.44 -9.83 -28.36
N GLU A 287 -2.22 -9.32 -28.56
CA GLU A 287 -1.00 -10.07 -28.26
C GLU A 287 -0.83 -10.38 -26.77
N MET A 288 -1.19 -9.44 -25.89
CA MET A 288 -1.16 -9.69 -24.45
C MET A 288 -2.24 -10.66 -23.98
N LEU A 289 -3.44 -10.61 -24.57
CA LEU A 289 -4.47 -11.62 -24.33
C LEU A 289 -4.02 -13.02 -24.76
N GLU A 290 -3.30 -13.14 -25.88
CA GLU A 290 -2.70 -14.42 -26.31
C GLU A 290 -1.64 -14.93 -25.33
N ASP A 291 -0.79 -14.02 -24.81
CA ASP A 291 0.22 -14.39 -23.82
C ASP A 291 -0.45 -14.93 -22.53
N ILE A 292 -1.54 -14.27 -22.09
CA ILE A 292 -2.34 -14.73 -20.94
C ILE A 292 -3.02 -16.08 -21.25
N ALA A 293 -3.55 -16.24 -22.46
CA ALA A 293 -4.17 -17.50 -22.90
C ALA A 293 -3.19 -18.68 -22.84
N ILE A 294 -1.98 -18.47 -23.38
CA ILE A 294 -0.92 -19.49 -23.38
C ILE A 294 -0.48 -19.79 -21.94
N LEU A 295 -0.35 -18.76 -21.09
CA LEU A 295 0.04 -18.93 -19.68
C LEU A 295 -1.00 -19.73 -18.87
N THR A 296 -2.30 -19.54 -19.18
CA THR A 296 -3.40 -20.10 -18.38
C THR A 296 -4.06 -21.33 -19.02
N GLY A 297 -3.59 -21.70 -20.21
CA GLY A 297 -4.16 -22.82 -20.98
C GLY A 297 -5.55 -22.52 -21.55
N GLY A 298 -5.91 -21.24 -21.66
CA GLY A 298 -7.19 -20.78 -22.22
C GLY A 298 -7.13 -20.44 -23.70
N THR A 299 -8.26 -19.96 -24.23
CA THR A 299 -8.41 -19.49 -25.60
C THR A 299 -8.96 -18.08 -25.60
N VAL A 300 -8.35 -17.17 -26.38
CA VAL A 300 -8.91 -15.82 -26.58
C VAL A 300 -10.16 -15.94 -27.45
N ILE A 301 -11.28 -15.55 -26.88
CA ILE A 301 -12.55 -15.44 -27.59
C ILE A 301 -12.50 -14.17 -28.46
N SER A 302 -12.57 -14.35 -29.76
CA SER A 302 -12.47 -13.27 -30.73
C SER A 302 -13.29 -13.59 -31.98
N GLU A 303 -14.08 -12.63 -32.43
CA GLU A 303 -14.82 -12.77 -33.69
C GLU A 303 -13.88 -12.84 -34.90
N GLU A 304 -12.70 -12.24 -34.84
CA GLU A 304 -11.68 -12.37 -35.88
C GLU A 304 -11.19 -13.83 -36.04
N LYS A 305 -11.24 -14.61 -34.94
CA LYS A 305 -10.97 -16.04 -34.93
C LYS A 305 -12.21 -16.90 -35.20
N GLY A 306 -13.35 -16.26 -35.50
CA GLY A 306 -14.62 -16.94 -35.74
C GLY A 306 -15.34 -17.42 -34.47
N ILE A 307 -14.90 -17.01 -33.28
CA ILE A 307 -15.50 -17.43 -32.01
C ILE A 307 -16.28 -16.24 -31.43
N LYS A 308 -17.60 -16.39 -31.31
CA LYS A 308 -18.46 -15.42 -30.63
C LYS A 308 -18.56 -15.73 -29.15
N LEU A 309 -18.81 -14.70 -28.31
CA LEU A 309 -18.90 -14.86 -26.86
C LEU A 309 -20.06 -15.80 -26.46
N GLU A 310 -21.18 -15.75 -27.17
CA GLU A 310 -22.32 -16.64 -26.92
C GLU A 310 -22.03 -18.12 -27.23
N ALA A 311 -20.97 -18.42 -27.99
CA ALA A 311 -20.53 -19.75 -28.32
C ALA A 311 -19.36 -20.23 -27.41
N ALA A 312 -18.94 -19.42 -26.44
CA ALA A 312 -17.87 -19.77 -25.54
C ALA A 312 -18.29 -20.94 -24.61
N THR A 313 -17.37 -21.88 -24.43
CA THR A 313 -17.55 -23.02 -23.53
C THR A 313 -16.55 -22.99 -22.39
N ILE A 314 -16.81 -23.74 -21.33
CA ILE A 314 -15.93 -23.80 -20.15
C ILE A 314 -14.53 -24.32 -20.50
N ASP A 315 -14.42 -25.20 -21.49
CA ASP A 315 -13.13 -25.75 -21.95
C ASP A 315 -12.24 -24.73 -22.65
N MET A 316 -12.79 -23.59 -23.08
CA MET A 316 -12.04 -22.47 -23.65
C MET A 316 -11.47 -21.55 -22.59
N LEU A 317 -11.90 -21.69 -21.34
CA LEU A 317 -11.45 -20.85 -20.24
C LEU A 317 -10.07 -21.26 -19.76
N GLY A 318 -9.22 -20.26 -19.52
CA GLY A 318 -7.97 -20.48 -18.80
C GLY A 318 -8.21 -20.81 -17.34
N THR A 319 -7.18 -21.32 -16.67
CA THR A 319 -7.17 -21.56 -15.23
C THR A 319 -5.81 -21.21 -14.62
N ALA A 320 -5.80 -20.92 -13.33
CA ALA A 320 -4.59 -20.70 -12.55
C ALA A 320 -4.79 -21.26 -11.13
N GLU A 321 -3.73 -21.35 -10.35
CA GLU A 321 -3.83 -21.74 -8.94
C GLU A 321 -4.48 -20.62 -8.13
N THR A 322 -3.92 -19.42 -8.21
CA THR A 322 -4.48 -18.23 -7.54
C THR A 322 -4.42 -17.02 -8.45
N ILE A 323 -5.38 -16.11 -8.26
CA ILE A 323 -5.37 -14.78 -8.86
C ILE A 323 -5.65 -13.75 -7.77
N THR A 324 -4.81 -12.70 -7.75
CA THR A 324 -5.01 -11.53 -6.90
C THR A 324 -5.22 -10.30 -7.78
N VAL A 325 -6.30 -9.56 -7.52
CA VAL A 325 -6.60 -8.31 -8.25
C VAL A 325 -6.76 -7.19 -7.24
N ASN A 326 -5.92 -6.17 -7.36
CA ASN A 326 -6.09 -4.95 -6.60
C ASN A 326 -6.63 -3.82 -7.50
N LYS A 327 -6.60 -2.60 -7.02
CA LYS A 327 -7.07 -1.41 -7.75
C LYS A 327 -6.30 -1.17 -9.07
N ASP A 328 -5.01 -1.50 -9.10
CA ASP A 328 -4.10 -1.13 -10.19
C ASP A 328 -3.61 -2.33 -11.01
N ASN A 329 -3.52 -3.51 -10.40
CA ASN A 329 -2.86 -4.68 -10.97
C ASN A 329 -3.69 -5.96 -10.86
N THR A 330 -3.44 -6.88 -11.77
CA THR A 330 -3.90 -8.28 -11.74
C THR A 330 -2.69 -9.19 -11.80
N THR A 331 -2.56 -10.07 -10.81
CA THR A 331 -1.48 -11.06 -10.71
C THR A 331 -2.05 -12.46 -10.87
N ILE A 332 -1.55 -13.20 -11.84
CA ILE A 332 -1.88 -14.61 -12.10
C ILE A 332 -0.71 -15.46 -11.61
N VAL A 333 -0.97 -16.38 -10.71
CA VAL A 333 0.03 -17.27 -10.10
C VAL A 333 -0.25 -18.69 -10.53
N ASN A 334 0.79 -19.37 -10.98
CA ASN A 334 0.76 -20.76 -11.41
C ASN A 334 -0.36 -21.06 -12.43
N GLY A 335 -0.29 -20.39 -13.60
CA GLY A 335 -1.19 -20.63 -14.72
C GLY A 335 -1.08 -22.09 -15.21
N ALA A 336 -2.21 -22.67 -15.62
CA ALA A 336 -2.28 -24.06 -16.07
C ALA A 336 -1.85 -24.30 -17.53
N GLY A 337 -1.16 -23.33 -18.14
CA GLY A 337 -0.64 -23.43 -19.50
C GLY A 337 0.46 -24.46 -19.66
N ASP A 338 0.60 -24.97 -20.87
CA ASP A 338 1.67 -25.90 -21.20
C ASP A 338 3.05 -25.20 -21.24
N LYS A 339 4.03 -25.79 -20.54
CA LYS A 339 5.40 -25.24 -20.43
C LYS A 339 6.09 -25.11 -21.77
N GLU A 340 5.87 -26.05 -22.68
CA GLU A 340 6.48 -26.03 -24.01
C GLU A 340 5.86 -24.92 -24.88
N ALA A 341 4.54 -24.70 -24.78
CA ALA A 341 3.85 -23.60 -25.45
C ALA A 341 4.32 -22.25 -24.93
N ILE A 342 4.52 -22.08 -23.61
CA ILE A 342 5.05 -20.86 -23.02
C ILE A 342 6.49 -20.61 -23.49
N ALA A 343 7.35 -21.65 -23.50
CA ALA A 343 8.72 -21.53 -23.99
C ALA A 343 8.78 -21.17 -25.49
N ALA A 344 7.92 -21.75 -26.31
CA ALA A 344 7.78 -21.41 -27.72
C ALA A 344 7.35 -19.94 -27.92
N ARG A 345 6.40 -19.46 -27.13
CA ARG A 345 5.95 -18.06 -27.15
C ARG A 345 7.05 -17.09 -26.76
N VAL A 346 7.80 -17.40 -25.70
CA VAL A 346 9.00 -16.66 -25.27
C VAL A 346 10.02 -16.59 -26.43
N GLY A 347 10.25 -17.70 -27.12
CA GLY A 347 11.12 -17.77 -28.30
C GLY A 347 10.65 -16.85 -29.44
N GLN A 348 9.34 -16.82 -29.72
CA GLN A 348 8.74 -15.92 -30.71
C GLN A 348 8.95 -14.44 -30.38
N ILE A 349 8.70 -14.04 -29.11
CA ILE A 349 8.90 -12.66 -28.65
C ILE A 349 10.38 -12.26 -28.79
N LYS A 350 11.32 -13.14 -28.40
CA LYS A 350 12.77 -12.91 -28.58
C LYS A 350 13.14 -12.69 -30.04
N ALA A 351 12.60 -13.48 -30.95
CA ALA A 351 12.82 -13.31 -32.39
C ALA A 351 12.26 -11.96 -32.90
N GLN A 352 11.09 -11.54 -32.43
CA GLN A 352 10.51 -10.22 -32.75
C GLN A 352 11.38 -9.07 -32.24
N ILE A 353 11.97 -9.17 -31.04
CA ILE A 353 12.90 -8.16 -30.48
C ILE A 353 14.13 -7.98 -31.38
N VAL A 354 14.65 -9.06 -31.96
CA VAL A 354 15.80 -9.01 -32.86
C VAL A 354 15.41 -8.43 -34.22
N ALA A 355 14.23 -8.75 -34.71
CA ALA A 355 13.75 -8.34 -36.04
C ALA A 355 13.27 -6.87 -36.10
N THR A 356 12.77 -6.31 -35.00
CA THR A 356 12.23 -4.95 -34.98
C THR A 356 13.33 -3.89 -35.05
N LYS A 357 13.09 -2.85 -35.88
CA LYS A 357 13.97 -1.67 -36.01
C LYS A 357 13.50 -0.49 -35.15
N SER A 358 12.30 -0.54 -34.63
CA SER A 358 11.72 0.49 -33.77
C SER A 358 12.20 0.32 -32.34
N THR A 359 12.86 1.32 -31.81
CA THR A 359 13.31 1.33 -30.39
C THR A 359 12.14 1.20 -29.43
N TYR A 360 11.04 1.89 -29.71
CA TYR A 360 9.83 1.84 -28.92
C TYR A 360 9.16 0.45 -28.93
N ASP A 361 9.04 -0.18 -30.10
CA ASP A 361 8.48 -1.53 -30.19
C ASP A 361 9.39 -2.56 -29.52
N LYS A 362 10.71 -2.37 -29.63
CA LYS A 362 11.69 -3.21 -28.96
C LYS A 362 11.54 -3.16 -27.45
N GLU A 363 11.39 -1.97 -26.88
CA GLU A 363 11.16 -1.77 -25.45
C GLU A 363 9.87 -2.46 -25.00
N LYS A 364 8.78 -2.28 -25.72
CA LYS A 364 7.48 -2.92 -25.40
C LYS A 364 7.49 -4.44 -25.56
N LEU A 365 8.25 -4.97 -26.50
CA LEU A 365 8.46 -6.42 -26.61
C LEU A 365 9.33 -6.95 -25.46
N GLN A 366 10.33 -6.17 -24.99
CA GLN A 366 11.13 -6.52 -23.82
C GLN A 366 10.31 -6.54 -22.53
N GLU A 367 9.44 -5.53 -22.31
CA GLU A 367 8.49 -5.53 -21.18
C GLU A 367 7.59 -6.78 -21.21
N ARG A 368 7.06 -7.12 -22.37
CA ARG A 368 6.20 -8.28 -22.55
C ARG A 368 6.94 -9.59 -22.32
N LEU A 369 8.18 -9.68 -22.79
CA LEU A 369 9.08 -10.82 -22.54
C LEU A 369 9.34 -10.99 -21.04
N ALA A 370 9.65 -9.90 -20.34
CA ALA A 370 9.92 -9.92 -18.91
C ALA A 370 8.70 -10.43 -18.11
N LYS A 371 7.50 -9.96 -18.46
CA LYS A 371 6.24 -10.41 -17.83
C LYS A 371 5.94 -11.90 -18.05
N LEU A 372 6.22 -12.45 -19.23
CA LEU A 372 5.92 -13.84 -19.55
C LEU A 372 7.02 -14.81 -19.09
N ALA A 373 8.29 -14.42 -19.22
CA ALA A 373 9.44 -15.29 -18.94
C ALA A 373 9.94 -15.21 -17.49
N GLY A 374 9.64 -14.11 -16.78
CA GLY A 374 10.13 -13.87 -15.43
C GLY A 374 9.48 -14.77 -14.37
N GLY A 375 8.29 -15.27 -14.61
CA GLY A 375 7.53 -16.00 -13.60
C GLY A 375 7.09 -15.12 -12.43
N VAL A 376 6.58 -15.77 -11.39
CA VAL A 376 6.21 -15.15 -10.11
C VAL A 376 6.95 -15.89 -8.99
N ALA A 377 7.70 -15.17 -8.16
CA ALA A 377 8.19 -15.74 -6.92
C ALA A 377 7.06 -15.71 -5.88
N GLN A 378 6.66 -16.87 -5.40
CA GLN A 378 5.67 -17.01 -4.34
C GLN A 378 6.39 -17.25 -3.02
N LEU A 379 6.31 -16.27 -2.13
CA LEU A 379 6.87 -16.36 -0.80
C LEU A 379 5.78 -16.87 0.15
N ASN A 380 5.84 -18.15 0.49
CA ASN A 380 4.86 -18.82 1.34
C ASN A 380 5.29 -18.67 2.79
N VAL A 381 4.55 -17.87 3.56
CA VAL A 381 4.84 -17.59 4.97
C VAL A 381 4.35 -18.73 5.84
N GLY A 382 5.25 -19.31 6.66
CA GLY A 382 4.93 -20.35 7.63
C GLY A 382 4.95 -19.84 9.06
N ALA A 383 4.03 -20.31 9.91
CA ALA A 383 3.98 -20.01 11.34
C ALA A 383 3.26 -21.09 12.12
N ALA A 384 3.43 -21.07 13.47
CA ALA A 384 2.82 -22.06 14.36
C ALA A 384 1.34 -21.76 14.67
N SER A 385 0.90 -20.51 14.51
CA SER A 385 -0.48 -20.08 14.75
C SER A 385 -0.96 -19.09 13.68
N GLU A 386 -2.29 -18.98 13.52
CA GLU A 386 -2.90 -18.03 12.59
C GLU A 386 -2.54 -16.57 12.93
N VAL A 387 -2.46 -16.23 14.22
CA VAL A 387 -2.08 -14.88 14.68
C VAL A 387 -0.64 -14.55 14.30
N GLU A 388 0.29 -15.49 14.52
CA GLU A 388 1.69 -15.34 14.12
C GLU A 388 1.83 -15.28 12.59
N MET A 389 1.06 -16.10 11.86
CA MET A 389 1.02 -16.11 10.40
C MET A 389 0.66 -14.73 9.85
N LYS A 390 -0.40 -14.11 10.37
CA LYS A 390 -0.83 -12.77 9.96
C LYS A 390 0.24 -11.73 10.25
N GLU A 391 0.79 -11.71 11.46
CA GLU A 391 1.85 -10.76 11.85
C GLU A 391 3.09 -10.90 10.94
N LYS A 392 3.50 -12.14 10.65
CA LYS A 392 4.66 -12.41 9.81
C LYS A 392 4.38 -12.04 8.34
N LYS A 393 3.15 -12.25 7.87
CA LYS A 393 2.71 -11.85 6.52
C LYS A 393 2.74 -10.33 6.37
N ASP A 394 2.21 -9.57 7.33
CA ASP A 394 2.24 -8.10 7.33
C ASP A 394 3.69 -7.60 7.25
N ARG A 395 4.61 -8.14 8.06
CA ARG A 395 6.04 -7.79 8.02
C ARG A 395 6.72 -8.09 6.70
N VAL A 396 6.39 -9.19 6.07
CA VAL A 396 6.93 -9.57 4.76
C VAL A 396 6.43 -8.62 3.68
N ASP A 397 5.16 -8.21 3.75
CA ASP A 397 4.57 -7.27 2.80
C ASP A 397 5.19 -5.88 2.92
N ASP A 398 5.35 -5.36 4.13
CA ASP A 398 6.06 -4.12 4.41
C ASP A 398 7.50 -4.15 3.86
N ALA A 399 8.23 -5.24 4.14
CA ALA A 399 9.60 -5.39 3.70
C ALA A 399 9.73 -5.49 2.17
N LEU A 400 8.80 -6.17 1.51
CA LEU A 400 8.75 -6.24 0.05
C LEU A 400 8.46 -4.87 -0.57
N SER A 401 7.50 -4.14 0.01
CA SER A 401 7.10 -2.81 -0.45
C SER A 401 8.22 -1.78 -0.26
N ALA A 402 8.89 -1.80 0.90
CA ALA A 402 10.07 -0.97 1.17
C ALA A 402 11.23 -1.28 0.19
N THR A 403 11.42 -2.57 -0.13
CA THR A 403 12.46 -2.99 -1.09
C THR A 403 12.16 -2.45 -2.50
N ARG A 404 10.92 -2.51 -2.95
CA ARG A 404 10.50 -1.90 -4.22
C ARG A 404 10.72 -0.39 -4.23
N ALA A 405 10.32 0.30 -3.15
CA ALA A 405 10.55 1.73 -3.01
C ALA A 405 12.05 2.10 -3.04
N ALA A 406 12.92 1.27 -2.46
CA ALA A 406 14.38 1.45 -2.51
C ALA A 406 14.96 1.23 -3.91
N ILE A 407 14.43 0.28 -4.68
CA ILE A 407 14.84 0.07 -6.07
C ILE A 407 14.44 1.27 -6.94
N GLU A 408 13.28 1.88 -6.69
CA GLU A 408 12.76 3.00 -7.46
C GLU A 408 13.52 4.31 -7.22
N GLU A 409 13.79 4.68 -5.96
CA GLU A 409 14.35 6.00 -5.62
C GLU A 409 15.65 5.92 -4.79
N GLY A 410 16.20 4.73 -4.61
CA GLY A 410 17.43 4.54 -3.83
C GLY A 410 17.20 4.53 -2.31
N ILE A 411 18.33 4.53 -1.58
CA ILE A 411 18.38 4.44 -0.12
C ILE A 411 19.07 5.66 0.50
N VAL A 412 18.67 5.97 1.72
CA VAL A 412 19.28 6.99 2.59
C VAL A 412 19.69 6.38 3.93
N ALA A 413 20.44 7.11 4.75
CA ALA A 413 20.69 6.68 6.14
C ALA A 413 19.39 6.58 6.91
N GLY A 414 19.16 5.42 7.54
CA GLY A 414 17.92 5.11 8.24
C GLY A 414 17.79 5.75 9.62
N GLY A 415 16.77 5.31 10.37
CA GLY A 415 16.57 5.73 11.74
C GLY A 415 16.26 7.22 11.93
N GLY A 416 15.77 7.91 10.90
CA GLY A 416 15.45 9.33 10.92
C GLY A 416 16.65 10.25 10.70
N VAL A 417 17.86 9.71 10.45
CA VAL A 417 19.08 10.50 10.22
C VAL A 417 18.97 11.33 8.95
N ALA A 418 18.38 10.79 7.88
CA ALA A 418 18.18 11.53 6.63
C ALA A 418 17.45 12.85 6.83
N TYR A 419 16.44 12.90 7.71
CA TYR A 419 15.74 14.13 8.06
C TYR A 419 16.63 15.12 8.82
N ILE A 420 17.46 14.65 9.76
CA ILE A 420 18.39 15.52 10.50
C ILE A 420 19.42 16.14 9.56
N ARG A 421 19.95 15.37 8.60
CA ARG A 421 20.86 15.91 7.56
C ARG A 421 20.16 16.89 6.63
N ALA A 422 18.90 16.63 6.31
CA ALA A 422 18.11 17.51 5.44
C ALA A 422 17.80 18.87 6.07
N GLN A 423 17.95 19.04 7.40
CA GLN A 423 17.85 20.36 8.05
C GLN A 423 18.82 21.39 7.46
N ALA A 424 19.97 20.96 6.94
CA ALA A 424 20.93 21.86 6.28
C ALA A 424 20.33 22.59 5.06
N ALA A 425 19.36 21.97 4.36
CA ALA A 425 18.66 22.62 3.25
C ALA A 425 17.77 23.81 3.67
N LEU A 426 17.49 23.93 4.96
CA LEU A 426 16.73 25.06 5.50
C LEU A 426 17.63 26.21 5.95
N GLU A 427 18.95 26.04 5.95
CA GLU A 427 19.89 27.10 6.28
C GLU A 427 19.87 28.16 5.17
N GLY A 428 19.55 29.39 5.55
CA GLY A 428 19.41 30.50 4.60
C GLY A 428 18.08 30.54 3.83
N LEU A 429 17.19 29.57 3.99
CA LEU A 429 15.83 29.64 3.43
C LEU A 429 15.02 30.68 4.19
N LYS A 430 14.49 31.69 3.46
CA LYS A 430 13.75 32.81 4.05
C LYS A 430 12.30 32.80 3.63
N GLY A 431 11.41 33.07 4.61
CA GLY A 431 10.02 33.41 4.36
C GLY A 431 9.89 34.81 3.78
N GLU A 432 8.79 35.13 3.13
CA GLU A 432 8.46 36.46 2.65
C GLU A 432 8.04 37.40 3.80
N ASN A 433 7.57 36.80 4.90
CA ASN A 433 7.19 37.46 6.14
C ASN A 433 7.53 36.58 7.35
N GLU A 434 7.28 37.08 8.58
CA GLU A 434 7.59 36.40 9.84
C GLU A 434 6.79 35.09 10.01
N ASP A 435 5.55 35.04 9.56
CA ASP A 435 4.71 33.86 9.66
C ASP A 435 5.16 32.76 8.68
N GLU A 436 5.57 33.10 7.47
CA GLU A 436 6.21 32.13 6.58
C GLU A 436 7.53 31.60 7.16
N GLN A 437 8.35 32.48 7.76
CA GLN A 437 9.57 32.04 8.43
C GLN A 437 9.26 31.10 9.58
N THR A 438 8.21 31.38 10.34
CA THR A 438 7.71 30.46 11.41
C THR A 438 7.25 29.12 10.83
N GLY A 439 6.61 29.12 9.65
CA GLY A 439 6.25 27.90 8.93
C GLY A 439 7.46 27.02 8.59
N ILE A 440 8.57 27.62 8.17
CA ILE A 440 9.84 26.91 7.92
C ILE A 440 10.37 26.27 9.22
N GLU A 441 10.33 27.01 10.34
CA GLU A 441 10.81 26.51 11.64
C GLU A 441 9.91 25.39 12.21
N ILE A 442 8.61 25.42 11.94
CA ILE A 442 7.70 24.32 12.29
C ILE A 442 8.19 23.00 11.68
N ILE A 443 8.49 23.00 10.37
CA ILE A 443 8.97 21.82 9.67
C ILE A 443 10.36 21.42 10.18
N ARG A 444 11.29 22.37 10.35
CA ARG A 444 12.62 22.11 10.91
C ARG A 444 12.53 21.32 12.22
N ARG A 445 11.63 21.72 13.11
CA ARG A 445 11.44 21.06 14.40
C ARG A 445 10.75 19.71 14.27
N ALA A 446 9.72 19.61 13.41
CA ALA A 446 8.90 18.41 13.27
C ALA A 446 9.68 17.22 12.71
N ILE A 447 10.63 17.45 11.80
CA ILE A 447 11.41 16.37 11.16
C ILE A 447 12.43 15.70 12.11
N GLU A 448 12.62 16.22 13.32
CA GLU A 448 13.38 15.53 14.37
C GLU A 448 12.58 14.41 15.05
N GLU A 449 11.26 14.49 14.99
CA GLU A 449 10.36 13.65 15.79
C GLU A 449 10.45 12.15 15.46
N PRO A 450 10.66 11.69 14.21
CA PRO A 450 10.88 10.27 13.92
C PRO A 450 12.07 9.70 14.69
N LEU A 451 13.23 10.37 14.68
CA LEU A 451 14.39 9.93 15.46
C LEU A 451 14.10 10.00 16.98
N ARG A 452 13.45 11.09 17.45
CA ARG A 452 13.07 11.21 18.88
C ARG A 452 12.19 10.06 19.33
N GLN A 453 11.21 9.67 18.52
CA GLN A 453 10.28 8.60 18.82
C GLN A 453 10.96 7.23 18.83
N ILE A 454 11.86 6.95 17.86
CA ILE A 454 12.66 5.72 17.84
C ILE A 454 13.49 5.60 19.12
N VAL A 455 14.12 6.70 19.55
CA VAL A 455 14.93 6.77 20.79
C VAL A 455 14.07 6.61 22.03
N ALA A 456 12.91 7.24 22.09
CA ALA A 456 11.95 7.13 23.19
C ALA A 456 11.44 5.68 23.33
N ASN A 457 11.12 5.01 22.22
CA ASN A 457 10.74 3.59 22.22
C ASN A 457 11.89 2.68 22.67
N ALA A 458 13.14 3.14 22.51
CA ALA A 458 14.33 2.46 23.04
C ALA A 458 14.61 2.77 24.53
N GLY A 459 13.78 3.61 25.18
CA GLY A 459 13.92 3.98 26.59
C GLY A 459 15.03 5.01 26.85
N LYS A 460 15.37 5.83 25.87
CA LYS A 460 16.40 6.88 25.96
C LYS A 460 15.81 8.28 25.72
N GLU A 461 16.60 9.30 26.08
CA GLU A 461 16.21 10.70 25.91
C GLU A 461 16.47 11.16 24.47
N GLY A 462 15.39 11.44 23.73
CA GLY A 462 15.45 11.78 22.29
C GLY A 462 16.21 13.07 22.01
N ALA A 463 16.10 14.08 22.87
CA ALA A 463 16.77 15.37 22.66
C ALA A 463 18.30 15.26 22.64
N VAL A 464 18.84 14.45 23.56
CA VAL A 464 20.29 14.21 23.66
C VAL A 464 20.82 13.48 22.43
N VAL A 465 20.07 12.49 21.96
CA VAL A 465 20.48 11.71 20.78
C VAL A 465 20.41 12.55 19.52
N VAL A 466 19.34 13.33 19.32
CA VAL A 466 19.21 14.23 18.17
C VAL A 466 20.34 15.24 18.13
N ASP A 467 20.69 15.86 19.27
CA ASP A 467 21.80 16.82 19.32
C ASP A 467 23.14 16.16 18.92
N LYS A 468 23.42 14.97 19.44
CA LYS A 468 24.64 14.24 19.11
C LYS A 468 24.68 13.80 17.65
N VAL A 469 23.55 13.37 17.08
CA VAL A 469 23.45 13.01 15.67
C VAL A 469 23.64 14.26 14.78
N ARG A 470 23.09 15.42 15.16
CA ARG A 470 23.25 16.68 14.43
C ARG A 470 24.71 17.14 14.36
N GLN A 471 25.49 16.93 15.43
CA GLN A 471 26.92 17.24 15.47
C GLN A 471 27.78 16.29 14.63
N GLY A 472 27.27 15.13 14.26
CA GLY A 472 27.96 14.17 13.41
C GLY A 472 27.81 14.49 11.93
N GLU A 473 28.65 13.86 11.11
CA GLU A 473 28.68 14.06 9.66
C GLU A 473 28.16 12.86 8.88
N ALA A 474 27.78 13.08 7.63
CA ALA A 474 27.32 12.06 6.68
C ALA A 474 26.26 11.11 7.29
N ASP A 475 26.50 9.81 7.26
CA ASP A 475 25.57 8.77 7.72
C ASP A 475 25.75 8.40 9.19
N PHE A 476 26.49 9.21 9.98
CA PHE A 476 26.63 9.02 11.41
C PHE A 476 25.28 9.18 12.11
N GLY A 477 24.87 8.16 12.88
CA GLY A 477 23.58 8.15 13.56
C GLY A 477 23.55 7.23 14.76
N TYR A 478 22.39 7.10 15.37
CA TYR A 478 22.16 6.24 16.52
C TYR A 478 21.46 4.95 16.11
N ASN A 479 22.15 3.82 16.25
CA ASN A 479 21.58 2.50 16.07
C ASN A 479 20.81 2.08 17.34
N ALA A 480 19.50 2.28 17.35
CA ALA A 480 18.64 2.00 18.50
C ALA A 480 18.58 0.50 18.86
N ARG A 481 18.85 -0.42 17.92
CA ARG A 481 18.92 -1.86 18.20
C ARG A 481 20.11 -2.22 19.05
N LYS A 482 21.30 -1.71 18.67
CA LYS A 482 22.58 -2.00 19.32
C LYS A 482 22.90 -1.05 20.47
N ASP A 483 22.18 0.08 20.60
CA ASP A 483 22.44 1.17 21.56
C ASP A 483 23.83 1.82 21.37
N VAL A 484 24.22 2.04 20.11
CA VAL A 484 25.53 2.62 19.76
C VAL A 484 25.38 3.71 18.70
N TYR A 485 26.40 4.57 18.62
CA TYR A 485 26.53 5.55 17.54
C TYR A 485 27.54 5.03 16.53
N GLU A 486 27.13 4.95 15.27
CA GLU A 486 27.94 4.40 14.17
C GLU A 486 27.52 5.00 12.82
N ASN A 487 28.24 4.67 11.74
CA ASN A 487 27.77 4.96 10.40
C ASN A 487 26.63 3.99 10.06
N LEU A 488 25.42 4.51 9.91
CA LEU A 488 24.21 3.71 9.78
C LEU A 488 24.13 2.99 8.43
N LYS A 489 24.57 3.61 7.31
CA LYS A 489 24.61 2.92 6.02
C LYS A 489 25.59 1.74 6.07
N ALA A 490 26.79 1.94 6.61
CA ALA A 490 27.77 0.87 6.77
C ALA A 490 27.30 -0.25 7.72
N ALA A 491 26.44 0.10 8.71
CA ALA A 491 25.84 -0.85 9.62
C ALA A 491 24.58 -1.56 9.06
N GLY A 492 24.17 -1.24 7.82
CA GLY A 492 22.99 -1.79 7.17
C GLY A 492 21.66 -1.19 7.68
N VAL A 493 21.71 -0.06 8.39
CA VAL A 493 20.50 0.66 8.85
C VAL A 493 20.16 1.73 7.83
N VAL A 494 19.32 1.37 6.88
CA VAL A 494 18.95 2.20 5.72
C VAL A 494 17.43 2.29 5.59
N ASP A 495 16.95 3.41 5.05
CA ASP A 495 15.55 3.63 4.72
C ASP A 495 15.41 3.94 3.21
N PRO A 496 14.32 3.52 2.54
CA PRO A 496 14.06 3.94 1.16
C PRO A 496 13.84 5.46 1.08
N ALA A 497 14.49 6.12 0.14
CA ALA A 497 14.34 7.56 -0.06
C ALA A 497 12.88 7.95 -0.38
N LYS A 498 12.19 7.13 -1.18
CA LYS A 498 10.77 7.29 -1.51
C LYS A 498 9.89 7.29 -0.25
N VAL A 499 10.08 6.32 0.64
CA VAL A 499 9.33 6.20 1.91
C VAL A 499 9.54 7.45 2.76
N THR A 500 10.80 7.84 2.97
CA THR A 500 11.16 9.03 3.75
C THR A 500 10.52 10.30 3.18
N ARG A 501 10.59 10.51 1.88
CA ARG A 501 10.03 11.67 1.19
C ARG A 501 8.50 11.72 1.27
N VAL A 502 7.83 10.63 0.88
CA VAL A 502 6.36 10.53 0.81
C VAL A 502 5.73 10.72 2.19
N ALA A 503 6.35 10.16 3.24
CA ALA A 503 5.88 10.34 4.61
C ALA A 503 5.84 11.82 5.03
N LEU A 504 6.87 12.60 4.68
CA LEU A 504 6.91 14.03 4.97
C LEU A 504 5.91 14.84 4.12
N GLU A 505 5.81 14.56 2.82
CA GLU A 505 4.90 15.25 1.91
C GLU A 505 3.44 15.06 2.34
N ASN A 506 3.02 13.83 2.64
CA ASN A 506 1.66 13.54 3.08
C ASN A 506 1.35 14.13 4.46
N ALA A 507 2.30 14.02 5.40
CA ALA A 507 2.15 14.60 6.74
C ALA A 507 1.98 16.13 6.67
N ALA A 508 2.84 16.83 5.92
CA ALA A 508 2.78 18.28 5.79
C ALA A 508 1.52 18.74 5.05
N SER A 509 1.08 18.01 4.04
CA SER A 509 -0.14 18.32 3.28
C SER A 509 -1.37 18.36 4.20
N ILE A 510 -1.60 17.31 4.96
CA ILE A 510 -2.76 17.20 5.86
C ILE A 510 -2.62 18.13 7.07
N ALA A 511 -1.41 18.22 7.66
CA ALA A 511 -1.18 19.15 8.77
C ALA A 511 -1.38 20.61 8.35
N GLY A 512 -0.99 20.99 7.13
CA GLY A 512 -1.26 22.31 6.57
C GLY A 512 -2.76 22.61 6.44
N MET A 513 -3.56 21.64 6.00
CA MET A 513 -5.02 21.79 5.95
C MET A 513 -5.62 21.87 7.36
N PHE A 514 -5.13 21.06 8.30
CA PHE A 514 -5.54 21.13 9.70
C PHE A 514 -5.32 22.53 10.28
N LEU A 515 -4.13 23.10 10.12
CA LEU A 515 -3.77 24.42 10.68
C LEU A 515 -4.60 25.57 10.09
N THR A 516 -5.06 25.43 8.85
CA THR A 516 -5.93 26.43 8.19
C THR A 516 -7.41 26.22 8.48
N THR A 517 -7.79 25.18 9.25
CA THR A 517 -9.18 24.89 9.61
C THR A 517 -9.65 25.82 10.74
N GLU A 518 -10.84 26.42 10.56
CA GLU A 518 -11.47 27.33 11.53
C GLU A 518 -12.78 26.79 12.08
N CYS A 519 -13.47 25.93 11.30
CA CYS A 519 -14.79 25.43 11.64
C CYS A 519 -14.87 23.92 11.39
N VAL A 520 -15.55 23.20 12.28
CA VAL A 520 -15.83 21.78 12.19
C VAL A 520 -17.33 21.57 12.21
N ILE A 521 -17.84 20.78 11.24
CA ILE A 521 -19.25 20.45 11.11
C ILE A 521 -19.42 18.93 11.24
N THR A 522 -20.16 18.49 12.25
CA THR A 522 -20.41 17.06 12.51
C THR A 522 -21.89 16.75 12.52
N ASP A 523 -22.23 15.49 12.30
CA ASP A 523 -23.60 15.02 12.50
C ASP A 523 -23.92 14.88 13.99
N ILE A 524 -25.13 15.28 14.39
CA ILE A 524 -25.64 14.97 15.72
C ILE A 524 -26.13 13.52 15.69
N LYS A 525 -25.48 12.66 16.49
CA LYS A 525 -25.98 11.28 16.68
C LYS A 525 -27.35 11.37 17.33
N GLU A 526 -28.42 10.96 16.63
CA GLU A 526 -29.71 10.73 17.25
C GLU A 526 -29.55 9.52 18.18
N GLU A 527 -29.77 9.73 19.48
CA GLU A 527 -30.01 8.62 20.40
C GLU A 527 -31.30 7.96 19.91
N ASN A 528 -31.22 6.78 19.29
CA ASN A 528 -32.38 5.98 18.97
C ASN A 528 -33.10 5.70 20.33
N PRO A 529 -34.25 6.27 20.61
CA PRO A 529 -35.00 5.87 21.80
C PRO A 529 -35.32 4.39 21.62
N MET A 530 -34.93 3.56 22.59
CA MET A 530 -35.36 2.16 22.63
C MET A 530 -36.88 2.16 22.41
N PRO A 531 -37.42 1.31 21.52
CA PRO A 531 -38.87 1.19 21.40
C PRO A 531 -39.43 0.83 22.77
N ALA A 532 -40.31 1.69 23.28
CA ALA A 532 -40.97 1.45 24.54
C ALA A 532 -41.62 0.07 24.47
N MET A 533 -41.23 -0.84 25.37
CA MET A 533 -41.92 -2.13 25.52
C MET A 533 -43.43 -1.83 25.70
N PRO A 534 -44.29 -2.45 24.93
CA PRO A 534 -45.72 -2.31 25.17
C PRO A 534 -45.99 -2.79 26.58
N ALA A 535 -46.54 -1.91 27.42
CA ALA A 535 -47.04 -2.24 28.75
C ALA A 535 -48.03 -3.39 28.60
N GLY A 536 -47.61 -4.57 29.09
CA GLY A 536 -48.49 -5.75 29.07
C GLY A 536 -49.77 -5.43 29.82
N GLY A 537 -50.85 -5.36 29.06
CA GLY A 537 -52.21 -5.31 29.62
C GLY A 537 -52.45 -6.60 30.41
N MET A 538 -52.47 -6.50 31.74
CA MET A 538 -53.19 -7.45 32.59
C MET A 538 -54.67 -7.32 32.26
N GLY A 539 -55.18 -8.21 31.42
CA GLY A 539 -56.60 -8.46 31.24
C GLY A 539 -56.99 -9.63 32.14
N MET A 540 -57.73 -9.34 33.18
CA MET A 540 -58.52 -10.32 33.93
C MET A 540 -59.51 -11.00 32.96
N MET A 541 -59.55 -12.29 32.95
CA MET A 541 -60.65 -13.21 33.23
C MET A 541 -60.20 -14.65 32.91
#